data_0d22234649b4680f96fd6c673c870bc8
#
_entry.id   0d22234649b4680f96fd6c673c870bc8
#
_cell.length_a   1.000
_cell.length_b   1.000
_cell.length_c   1.000
_cell.angle_alpha   90.00
_cell.angle_beta   90.00
_cell.angle_gamma   90.00
#
_symmetry.space_group_name_H-M   'P 1'
#
loop_
_entity.id
_entity.type
_entity.pdbx_description
1 polymer ?
#
loop_
_entity_poly.entity_id
_entity_poly.type
_entity_poly.pdbx_seq_one_letter_code
_entity_poly.pdbx_strand_id
1 'polypeptide(L)'
;SKSGIEGAIEPKSRKQCDFGKGFYLGTDLSQALTLICDYEKSKLYLVSIDTRQLAMLDVPADIDWAMLVAYNRGRMERISGTPFYNKYRDMVASKDLIVGSIANDRMFYVIDNFFIGNVTDSALVHSLAALQLGKQYVAVSQKGCDAVRIECEVPLSYLERLFMKDISEENRAKGVSLANDICRNYRREGLFFDEILDKANAGGK
;
A
#
# COMPACT_ATOMS: atom_id res chain seq x y z
N SER A 1 -6.82 -4.39 -13.84
CA SER A 1 -8.10 -4.85 -13.28
C SER A 1 -8.25 -6.36 -13.44
N LYS A 2 -8.89 -7.02 -12.48
CA LYS A 2 -9.11 -8.48 -12.46
C LYS A 2 -10.17 -8.95 -13.45
N SER A 3 -11.14 -8.10 -13.78
CA SER A 3 -12.30 -8.45 -14.63
C SER A 3 -12.69 -7.37 -15.64
N GLY A 4 -11.91 -6.31 -15.75
CA GLY A 4 -12.24 -5.12 -16.51
C GLY A 4 -12.76 -3.97 -15.61
N ILE A 5 -12.91 -2.79 -16.20
CA ILE A 5 -13.55 -1.62 -15.59
C ILE A 5 -14.83 -1.38 -16.38
N GLU A 6 -15.96 -1.49 -15.70
CA GLU A 6 -17.28 -1.27 -16.29
C GLU A 6 -17.91 -0.03 -15.62
N GLY A 7 -18.42 0.89 -16.43
CA GLY A 7 -19.04 2.12 -15.95
C GLY A 7 -18.07 3.16 -15.41
N ALA A 8 -18.55 4.00 -14.49
CA ALA A 8 -17.76 5.07 -13.90
C ALA A 8 -16.66 4.52 -12.95
N ILE A 9 -15.52 5.20 -12.94
CA ILE A 9 -14.48 4.93 -11.94
C ILE A 9 -14.96 5.45 -10.59
N GLU A 10 -14.92 4.60 -9.57
CA GLU A 10 -15.37 4.93 -8.23
C GLU A 10 -14.41 4.38 -7.16
N PRO A 11 -14.35 4.96 -5.95
CA PRO A 11 -13.53 4.47 -4.86
C PRO A 11 -14.15 3.22 -4.21
N LYS A 12 -14.12 2.08 -4.93
CA LYS A 12 -14.84 0.83 -4.57
C LYS A 12 -13.99 -0.26 -3.94
N SER A 13 -12.70 -0.03 -3.61
CA SER A 13 -11.91 -1.08 -2.97
C SER A 13 -12.42 -1.45 -1.58
N ARG A 14 -11.87 -2.53 -1.00
CA ARG A 14 -12.14 -2.89 0.40
C ARG A 14 -11.70 -1.76 1.33
N LYS A 15 -12.37 -1.60 2.48
CA LYS A 15 -11.99 -0.58 3.49
C LYS A 15 -10.59 -0.81 4.07
N GLN A 16 -10.20 -2.08 4.25
CA GLN A 16 -8.92 -2.49 4.86
C GLN A 16 -7.78 -2.62 3.82
N CYS A 17 -7.73 -1.74 2.82
CA CYS A 17 -6.57 -1.56 1.96
C CYS A 17 -5.58 -0.58 2.60
N ASP A 18 -4.36 -0.48 2.07
CA ASP A 18 -3.26 0.30 2.64
C ASP A 18 -3.60 1.77 2.90
N PHE A 19 -4.31 2.40 1.97
CA PHE A 19 -4.81 3.77 2.08
C PHE A 19 -6.34 3.84 2.17
N GLY A 20 -6.97 2.76 2.69
CA GLY A 20 -8.40 2.68 2.87
C GLY A 20 -9.16 2.43 1.56
N LYS A 21 -10.42 2.86 1.53
CA LYS A 21 -11.29 2.69 0.38
C LYS A 21 -10.91 3.66 -0.74
N GLY A 22 -10.66 3.15 -1.95
CA GLY A 22 -10.27 3.98 -3.09
C GLY A 22 -10.20 3.23 -4.41
N PHE A 23 -9.81 3.91 -5.47
CA PHE A 23 -9.42 3.34 -6.74
C PHE A 23 -7.89 3.34 -6.84
N TYR A 24 -7.29 2.17 -6.93
CA TYR A 24 -5.86 1.94 -6.79
C TYR A 24 -5.17 1.85 -8.15
N LEU A 25 -4.09 2.60 -8.32
CA LEU A 25 -3.26 2.66 -9.51
C LEU A 25 -1.79 2.50 -9.12
N GLY A 26 -1.00 1.81 -9.93
CA GLY A 26 0.44 1.63 -9.71
C GLY A 26 1.25 2.32 -10.81
N THR A 27 2.50 2.68 -10.50
CA THR A 27 3.45 3.24 -11.47
C THR A 27 4.34 2.18 -12.11
N ASP A 28 4.40 0.99 -11.54
CA ASP A 28 5.21 -0.12 -12.03
C ASP A 28 4.34 -1.10 -12.82
N LEU A 29 4.66 -1.24 -14.12
CA LEU A 29 3.95 -2.14 -15.02
C LEU A 29 4.06 -3.60 -14.59
N SER A 30 5.25 -4.07 -14.23
CA SER A 30 5.48 -5.46 -13.86
C SER A 30 4.69 -5.84 -12.61
N GLN A 31 4.64 -4.93 -11.64
CA GLN A 31 3.85 -5.12 -10.44
C GLN A 31 2.34 -5.12 -10.71
N ALA A 32 1.86 -4.19 -11.55
CA ALA A 32 0.44 -4.18 -11.94
C ALA A 32 0.03 -5.51 -12.59
N LEU A 33 0.89 -6.07 -13.44
CA LEU A 33 0.68 -7.35 -14.12
C LEU A 33 0.69 -8.53 -13.15
N THR A 34 1.64 -8.58 -12.19
CA THR A 34 1.69 -9.67 -11.19
C THR A 34 0.46 -9.69 -10.27
N LEU A 35 -0.20 -8.56 -10.04
CA LEU A 35 -1.42 -8.47 -9.23
C LEU A 35 -2.68 -9.01 -9.95
N ILE A 36 -2.63 -9.17 -11.26
CA ILE A 36 -3.80 -9.56 -12.07
C ILE A 36 -3.59 -10.84 -12.87
N CYS A 37 -2.39 -11.43 -12.88
CA CYS A 37 -2.05 -12.59 -13.70
C CYS A 37 -2.85 -13.87 -13.38
N ASP A 38 -3.35 -14.01 -12.16
CA ASP A 38 -4.17 -15.16 -11.73
C ASP A 38 -5.62 -15.11 -12.24
N TYR A 39 -6.05 -14.03 -12.90
CA TYR A 39 -7.44 -13.84 -13.31
C TYR A 39 -7.58 -13.95 -14.83
N GLU A 40 -8.44 -14.86 -15.31
CA GLU A 40 -8.64 -15.12 -16.74
C GLU A 40 -9.12 -13.92 -17.55
N LYS A 41 -9.96 -13.07 -16.93
CA LYS A 41 -10.56 -11.89 -17.57
C LYS A 41 -9.80 -10.61 -17.24
N SER A 42 -8.55 -10.75 -16.81
CA SER A 42 -7.75 -9.59 -16.42
C SER A 42 -7.39 -8.71 -17.61
N LYS A 43 -7.40 -7.41 -17.36
CA LYS A 43 -7.04 -6.37 -18.31
C LYS A 43 -6.08 -5.38 -17.67
N LEU A 44 -5.05 -5.03 -18.40
CA LEU A 44 -4.17 -3.91 -18.06
C LEU A 44 -4.78 -2.62 -18.59
N TYR A 45 -4.69 -1.56 -17.81
CA TYR A 45 -5.12 -0.21 -18.19
C TYR A 45 -3.95 0.75 -18.04
N LEU A 46 -3.66 1.50 -19.10
CA LEU A 46 -2.86 2.71 -19.02
C LEU A 46 -3.81 3.86 -18.73
N VAL A 47 -3.50 4.63 -17.69
CA VAL A 47 -4.33 5.76 -17.27
C VAL A 47 -3.51 7.03 -17.08
N SER A 48 -4.14 8.17 -17.27
CA SER A 48 -3.63 9.48 -16.86
C SER A 48 -4.48 10.04 -15.72
N ILE A 49 -3.89 10.90 -14.89
CA ILE A 49 -4.58 11.58 -13.79
C ILE A 49 -4.32 13.08 -13.91
N ASP A 50 -5.36 13.88 -13.97
CA ASP A 50 -5.25 15.33 -13.87
C ASP A 50 -5.21 15.76 -12.40
N THR A 51 -4.03 16.04 -11.90
CA THR A 51 -3.81 16.35 -10.48
C THR A 51 -3.96 17.83 -10.11
N ARG A 52 -4.15 18.74 -11.09
CA ARG A 52 -4.06 20.20 -10.89
C ARG A 52 -5.04 20.76 -9.86
N GLN A 53 -6.18 20.12 -9.66
CA GLN A 53 -7.22 20.58 -8.73
C GLN A 53 -7.50 19.60 -7.59
N LEU A 54 -6.65 18.58 -7.40
CA LEU A 54 -6.84 17.56 -6.38
C LEU A 54 -6.16 17.95 -5.07
N ALA A 55 -6.85 17.71 -3.96
CA ALA A 55 -6.23 17.72 -2.65
C ALA A 55 -5.40 16.45 -2.48
N MET A 56 -4.08 16.58 -2.64
CA MET A 56 -3.16 15.45 -2.62
C MET A 56 -2.52 15.26 -1.25
N LEU A 57 -2.17 14.00 -0.95
CA LEU A 57 -1.29 13.60 0.13
C LEU A 57 -0.19 12.72 -0.44
N ASP A 58 1.07 13.15 -0.36
CA ASP A 58 2.24 12.30 -0.66
C ASP A 58 2.79 11.77 0.68
N VAL A 59 2.81 10.45 0.84
CA VAL A 59 3.26 9.76 2.05
C VAL A 59 4.63 9.15 1.77
N PRO A 60 5.71 9.70 2.35
CA PRO A 60 7.04 9.15 2.21
C PRO A 60 7.12 7.73 2.79
N ALA A 61 8.08 6.93 2.31
CA ALA A 61 8.30 5.55 2.76
C ALA A 61 9.02 5.54 4.11
N ASP A 62 8.33 5.90 5.17
CA ASP A 62 8.82 5.99 6.55
C ASP A 62 7.85 5.35 7.55
N ILE A 63 8.05 5.61 8.84
CA ILE A 63 7.19 5.07 9.90
C ILE A 63 5.75 5.63 9.80
N ASP A 64 5.56 6.87 9.37
CA ASP A 64 4.22 7.44 9.20
C ASP A 64 3.43 6.72 8.09
N TRP A 65 4.10 6.26 7.02
CA TRP A 65 3.49 5.38 6.03
C TRP A 65 3.02 4.07 6.67
N ALA A 66 3.87 3.42 7.47
CA ALA A 66 3.51 2.16 8.12
C ALA A 66 2.35 2.33 9.10
N MET A 67 2.35 3.41 9.87
CA MET A 67 1.26 3.72 10.79
C MET A 67 -0.04 4.07 10.06
N LEU A 68 0.01 4.76 8.94
CA LEU A 68 -1.16 5.02 8.09
C LEU A 68 -1.74 3.71 7.53
N VAL A 69 -0.87 2.79 7.08
CA VAL A 69 -1.30 1.45 6.66
C VAL A 69 -1.92 0.69 7.85
N ALA A 70 -1.31 0.75 9.04
CA ALA A 70 -1.85 0.15 10.26
C ALA A 70 -3.25 0.69 10.61
N TYR A 71 -3.42 2.01 10.52
CA TYR A 71 -4.70 2.69 10.74
C TYR A 71 -5.77 2.16 9.77
N ASN A 72 -5.51 2.19 8.47
CA ASN A 72 -6.47 1.76 7.46
C ASN A 72 -6.80 0.27 7.52
N ARG A 73 -5.84 -0.56 7.95
CA ARG A 73 -6.06 -2.00 8.15
C ARG A 73 -6.71 -2.35 9.50
N GLY A 74 -7.08 -1.35 10.33
CA GLY A 74 -7.73 -1.56 11.63
C GLY A 74 -6.81 -2.14 12.71
N ARG A 75 -5.47 -1.96 12.57
CA ARG A 75 -4.51 -2.48 13.55
C ARG A 75 -4.30 -1.56 14.76
N MET A 76 -4.90 -0.36 14.74
CA MET A 76 -4.76 0.66 15.78
C MET A 76 -6.03 0.87 16.62
N GLU A 77 -7.04 0.02 16.47
CA GLU A 77 -8.34 0.20 17.14
C GLU A 77 -8.25 0.26 18.68
N ARG A 78 -7.27 -0.42 19.29
CA ARG A 78 -7.06 -0.41 20.75
C ARG A 78 -6.71 0.97 21.32
N ILE A 79 -6.22 1.89 20.47
CA ILE A 79 -5.90 3.29 20.84
C ILE A 79 -6.84 4.29 20.15
N SER A 80 -8.01 3.83 19.71
CA SER A 80 -9.02 4.68 19.07
C SER A 80 -9.35 5.88 19.95
N GLY A 81 -9.46 7.07 19.34
CA GLY A 81 -9.77 8.32 20.03
C GLY A 81 -8.54 9.04 20.62
N THR A 82 -7.37 8.42 20.71
CA THR A 82 -6.14 9.12 21.12
C THR A 82 -5.68 10.14 20.08
N PRO A 83 -4.90 11.17 20.45
CA PRO A 83 -4.31 12.11 19.50
C PRO A 83 -3.48 11.42 18.41
N PHE A 84 -2.75 10.35 18.76
CA PHE A 84 -1.96 9.57 17.82
C PHE A 84 -2.84 8.87 16.77
N TYR A 85 -3.93 8.22 17.17
CA TYR A 85 -4.90 7.61 16.25
C TYR A 85 -5.55 8.67 15.35
N ASN A 86 -5.95 9.80 15.94
CA ASN A 86 -6.60 10.89 15.24
C ASN A 86 -5.66 11.53 14.20
N LYS A 87 -4.33 11.59 14.43
CA LYS A 87 -3.35 12.06 13.46
C LYS A 87 -3.54 11.35 12.10
N TYR A 88 -3.64 10.02 12.08
CA TYR A 88 -3.75 9.25 10.83
C TYR A 88 -5.15 9.31 10.22
N ARG A 89 -6.20 9.41 11.04
CA ARG A 89 -7.55 9.70 10.55
C ARG A 89 -7.60 11.04 9.83
N ASP A 90 -7.04 12.07 10.43
CA ASP A 90 -7.11 13.44 9.93
C ASP A 90 -6.15 13.67 8.75
N MET A 91 -5.05 12.90 8.68
CA MET A 91 -4.10 12.93 7.58
C MET A 91 -4.75 12.64 6.22
N VAL A 92 -5.69 11.69 6.18
CA VAL A 92 -6.40 11.29 4.95
C VAL A 92 -7.73 12.03 4.76
N ALA A 93 -8.20 12.75 5.78
CA ALA A 93 -9.45 13.49 5.70
C ALA A 93 -9.37 14.56 4.60
N SER A 94 -10.45 14.74 3.86
CA SER A 94 -10.57 15.75 2.79
C SER A 94 -9.53 15.62 1.66
N LYS A 95 -8.90 14.46 1.49
CA LYS A 95 -8.01 14.19 0.36
C LYS A 95 -8.80 13.59 -0.80
N ASP A 96 -8.34 13.94 -2.01
CA ASP A 96 -8.85 13.37 -3.25
C ASP A 96 -7.95 12.25 -3.76
N LEU A 97 -6.61 12.41 -3.58
CA LEU A 97 -5.60 11.50 -4.08
C LEU A 97 -4.49 11.29 -3.05
N ILE A 98 -4.21 10.04 -2.71
CA ILE A 98 -3.10 9.66 -1.85
C ILE A 98 -2.02 8.99 -2.72
N VAL A 99 -0.77 9.39 -2.51
CA VAL A 99 0.41 8.82 -3.19
C VAL A 99 1.33 8.24 -2.12
N GLY A 100 1.80 7.03 -2.33
CA GLY A 100 2.73 6.42 -1.39
C GLY A 100 3.33 5.14 -1.93
N SER A 101 4.23 4.53 -1.18
CA SER A 101 4.84 3.26 -1.55
C SER A 101 3.81 2.14 -1.59
N ILE A 102 4.00 1.20 -2.51
CA ILE A 102 3.15 0.02 -2.62
C ILE A 102 3.59 -0.99 -1.58
N ALA A 103 2.68 -1.46 -0.73
CA ALA A 103 2.88 -2.67 0.04
C ALA A 103 2.63 -3.89 -0.87
N ASN A 104 3.62 -4.26 -1.67
CA ASN A 104 3.53 -5.47 -2.48
C ASN A 104 3.76 -6.74 -1.63
N ASP A 105 3.65 -7.91 -2.25
CA ASP A 105 3.83 -9.21 -1.59
C ASP A 105 5.14 -9.34 -0.79
N ARG A 106 6.21 -8.62 -1.19
CA ARG A 106 7.49 -8.60 -0.49
C ARG A 106 7.40 -7.86 0.84
N MET A 107 6.63 -6.76 0.86
CA MET A 107 6.40 -5.97 2.08
C MET A 107 5.34 -6.54 3.00
N PHE A 108 4.36 -7.31 2.48
CA PHE A 108 3.33 -7.91 3.33
C PHE A 108 3.95 -8.70 4.48
N TYR A 109 4.99 -9.50 4.21
CA TYR A 109 5.68 -10.26 5.23
C TYR A 109 6.27 -9.35 6.33
N VAL A 110 6.96 -8.27 5.97
CA VAL A 110 7.58 -7.34 6.93
C VAL A 110 6.51 -6.56 7.70
N ILE A 111 5.50 -6.05 7.01
CA ILE A 111 4.41 -5.27 7.63
C ILE A 111 3.60 -6.15 8.61
N ASP A 112 3.25 -7.36 8.22
CA ASP A 112 2.49 -8.25 9.11
C ASP A 112 3.32 -8.64 10.32
N ASN A 113 4.63 -8.93 10.15
CA ASN A 113 5.53 -9.20 11.25
C ASN A 113 5.75 -7.98 12.16
N PHE A 114 5.75 -6.76 11.62
CA PHE A 114 5.77 -5.55 12.42
C PHE A 114 4.49 -5.41 13.26
N PHE A 115 3.32 -5.62 12.70
CA PHE A 115 2.05 -5.51 13.42
C PHE A 115 1.85 -6.56 14.51
N ILE A 116 2.47 -7.73 14.39
CA ILE A 116 2.45 -8.78 15.42
C ILE A 116 3.64 -8.69 16.39
N GLY A 117 4.48 -7.66 16.29
CA GLY A 117 5.57 -7.40 17.22
C GLY A 117 6.83 -8.24 17.01
N ASN A 118 7.05 -8.80 15.84
CA ASN A 118 8.25 -9.57 15.50
C ASN A 118 9.36 -8.72 14.86
N VAL A 119 9.00 -7.56 14.33
CA VAL A 119 9.90 -6.64 13.60
C VAL A 119 9.76 -5.25 14.22
N THR A 120 10.87 -4.54 14.37
CA THR A 120 10.89 -3.15 14.85
C THR A 120 10.59 -2.15 13.72
N ASP A 121 10.25 -0.93 14.08
CA ASP A 121 10.07 0.19 13.15
C ASP A 121 11.33 0.50 12.33
N SER A 122 12.50 0.40 12.96
CA SER A 122 13.79 0.56 12.28
C SER A 122 13.98 -0.50 11.19
N ALA A 123 13.77 -1.78 11.51
CA ALA A 123 13.86 -2.87 10.54
C ALA A 123 12.83 -2.72 9.40
N LEU A 124 11.61 -2.26 9.72
CA LEU A 124 10.57 -1.97 8.74
C LEU A 124 11.00 -0.88 7.76
N VAL A 125 11.49 0.27 8.26
CA VAL A 125 11.92 1.41 7.42
C VAL A 125 13.09 1.03 6.52
N HIS A 126 14.08 0.30 7.05
CA HIS A 126 15.19 -0.22 6.23
C HIS A 126 14.73 -1.21 5.16
N SER A 127 13.71 -2.02 5.45
CA SER A 127 13.12 -2.92 4.47
C SER A 127 12.38 -2.15 3.36
N LEU A 128 11.65 -1.09 3.70
CA LEU A 128 11.00 -0.20 2.73
C LEU A 128 12.02 0.42 1.76
N ALA A 129 13.13 0.93 2.30
CA ALA A 129 14.18 1.54 1.50
C ALA A 129 14.88 0.53 0.57
N ALA A 130 15.18 -0.68 1.07
CA ALA A 130 15.91 -1.70 0.32
C ALA A 130 15.07 -2.34 -0.80
N LEU A 131 13.77 -2.50 -0.61
CA LEU A 131 12.89 -3.16 -1.58
C LEU A 131 12.54 -2.28 -2.79
N GLN A 132 12.87 -1.00 -2.76
CA GLN A 132 12.64 -0.04 -3.86
C GLN A 132 11.24 -0.19 -4.48
N LEU A 133 10.23 -0.14 -3.63
CA LEU A 133 8.85 -0.34 -4.05
C LEU A 133 8.39 0.79 -4.96
N GLY A 134 7.63 0.46 -6.01
CA GLY A 134 6.96 1.45 -6.83
C GLY A 134 5.98 2.30 -6.01
N LYS A 135 5.51 3.38 -6.61
CA LYS A 135 4.46 4.21 -6.01
C LYS A 135 3.08 3.74 -6.45
N GLN A 136 2.12 3.85 -5.54
CA GLN A 136 0.71 3.74 -5.84
C GLN A 136 0.03 5.11 -5.69
N TYR A 137 -0.95 5.33 -6.55
CA TYR A 137 -1.86 6.46 -6.51
C TYR A 137 -3.24 5.92 -6.17
N VAL A 138 -3.88 6.49 -5.16
CA VAL A 138 -5.19 6.02 -4.71
C VAL A 138 -6.16 7.17 -4.72
N ALA A 139 -7.11 7.15 -5.66
CA ALA A 139 -8.21 8.09 -5.68
C ALA A 139 -9.23 7.69 -4.60
N VAL A 140 -9.30 8.49 -3.54
CA VAL A 140 -10.12 8.20 -2.34
C VAL A 140 -11.44 8.96 -2.31
N SER A 141 -11.64 9.90 -3.21
CA SER A 141 -12.90 10.63 -3.41
C SER A 141 -13.43 10.42 -4.83
N GLN A 142 -14.71 10.74 -5.05
CA GLN A 142 -15.26 10.73 -6.41
C GLN A 142 -14.54 11.75 -7.29
N LYS A 143 -14.21 12.93 -6.78
CA LYS A 143 -13.44 13.95 -7.49
C LYS A 143 -12.06 13.42 -7.93
N GLY A 144 -11.39 12.64 -7.09
CA GLY A 144 -10.14 11.95 -7.44
C GLY A 144 -10.35 10.91 -8.55
N CYS A 145 -11.44 10.15 -8.49
CA CYS A 145 -11.79 9.16 -9.52
C CYS A 145 -12.16 9.81 -10.87
N ASP A 146 -12.88 10.94 -10.83
CA ASP A 146 -13.29 11.69 -12.05
C ASP A 146 -12.09 12.32 -12.77
N ALA A 147 -10.97 12.51 -12.06
CA ALA A 147 -9.70 12.99 -12.63
C ALA A 147 -8.89 11.90 -13.36
N VAL A 148 -9.30 10.64 -13.25
CA VAL A 148 -8.64 9.50 -13.92
C VAL A 148 -9.25 9.30 -15.30
N ARG A 149 -8.39 9.24 -16.32
CA ARG A 149 -8.76 8.94 -17.71
C ARG A 149 -8.10 7.64 -18.15
N ILE A 150 -8.88 6.75 -18.75
CA ILE A 150 -8.36 5.54 -19.39
C ILE A 150 -7.84 5.93 -20.77
N GLU A 151 -6.55 5.70 -21.00
CA GLU A 151 -5.87 5.97 -22.28
C GLU A 151 -5.81 4.71 -23.16
N CYS A 152 -5.62 3.54 -22.54
CA CYS A 152 -5.51 2.28 -23.24
C CYS A 152 -5.96 1.12 -22.37
N GLU A 153 -6.56 0.10 -22.99
CA GLU A 153 -6.95 -1.18 -22.40
C GLU A 153 -6.30 -2.32 -23.16
N VAL A 154 -5.65 -3.25 -22.44
CA VAL A 154 -5.02 -4.42 -23.03
C VAL A 154 -5.46 -5.67 -22.26
N PRO A 155 -6.18 -6.61 -22.88
CA PRO A 155 -6.47 -7.90 -22.27
C PRO A 155 -5.19 -8.72 -22.16
N LEU A 156 -4.99 -9.44 -21.04
CA LEU A 156 -3.87 -10.35 -20.88
C LEU A 156 -4.18 -11.71 -21.52
N SER A 157 -3.30 -12.16 -22.40
CA SER A 157 -3.33 -13.51 -22.94
C SER A 157 -2.97 -14.55 -21.86
N TYR A 158 -3.28 -15.82 -22.14
CA TYR A 158 -2.91 -16.92 -21.22
C TYR A 158 -1.40 -17.01 -21.00
N LEU A 159 -0.59 -16.86 -22.07
CA LEU A 159 0.88 -16.96 -21.97
C LEU A 159 1.48 -15.79 -21.17
N GLU A 160 0.99 -14.57 -21.35
CA GLU A 160 1.43 -13.41 -20.57
C GLU A 160 1.11 -13.60 -19.08
N ARG A 161 -0.07 -14.11 -18.76
CA ARG A 161 -0.43 -14.40 -17.36
C ARG A 161 0.47 -15.46 -16.74
N LEU A 162 0.75 -16.57 -17.47
CA LEU A 162 1.62 -17.63 -17.00
C LEU A 162 3.03 -17.10 -16.72
N PHE A 163 3.60 -16.35 -17.65
CA PHE A 163 4.92 -15.73 -17.50
C PHE A 163 4.98 -14.77 -16.30
N MET A 164 3.95 -13.94 -16.13
CA MET A 164 3.88 -13.00 -15.01
C MET A 164 3.69 -13.70 -13.66
N LYS A 165 3.10 -14.87 -13.63
CA LYS A 165 2.98 -15.69 -12.43
C LYS A 165 4.34 -16.20 -11.96
N ASP A 166 5.16 -16.73 -12.86
CA ASP A 166 6.52 -17.19 -12.56
C ASP A 166 7.36 -16.02 -12.00
N ILE A 167 7.29 -14.84 -12.64
CA ILE A 167 7.96 -13.62 -12.16
C ILE A 167 7.46 -13.23 -10.75
N SER A 168 6.15 -13.33 -10.51
CA SER A 168 5.57 -13.01 -9.19
C SER A 168 6.12 -13.90 -8.10
N GLU A 169 6.19 -15.22 -8.34
CA GLU A 169 6.72 -16.19 -7.39
C GLU A 169 8.20 -15.96 -7.10
N GLU A 170 9.01 -15.74 -8.13
CA GLU A 170 10.44 -15.42 -7.98
C GLU A 170 10.67 -14.12 -7.20
N ASN A 171 9.94 -13.07 -7.53
CA ASN A 171 9.99 -11.79 -6.84
C ASN A 171 9.60 -11.90 -5.37
N ARG A 172 8.59 -12.71 -5.06
CA ARG A 172 8.16 -12.96 -3.68
C ARG A 172 9.26 -13.65 -2.87
N ALA A 173 9.86 -14.70 -3.41
CA ALA A 173 10.95 -15.42 -2.75
C ALA A 173 12.15 -14.52 -2.47
N LYS A 174 12.61 -13.74 -3.45
CA LYS A 174 13.70 -12.76 -3.30
C LYS A 174 13.38 -11.71 -2.24
N GLY A 175 12.15 -11.20 -2.25
CA GLY A 175 11.71 -10.18 -1.28
C GLY A 175 11.70 -10.69 0.16
N VAL A 176 11.22 -11.91 0.39
CA VAL A 176 11.21 -12.54 1.72
C VAL A 176 12.64 -12.75 2.23
N SER A 177 13.56 -13.23 1.37
CA SER A 177 14.96 -13.41 1.76
C SER A 177 15.62 -12.10 2.19
N LEU A 178 15.48 -11.05 1.37
CA LEU A 178 16.02 -9.72 1.68
C LEU A 178 15.42 -9.15 2.97
N ALA A 179 14.12 -9.25 3.16
CA ALA A 179 13.44 -8.79 4.36
C ALA A 179 13.95 -9.52 5.63
N ASN A 180 14.15 -10.83 5.55
CA ASN A 180 14.68 -11.60 6.67
C ASN A 180 16.09 -11.16 7.07
N ASP A 181 16.96 -10.86 6.10
CA ASP A 181 18.32 -10.39 6.37
C ASP A 181 18.30 -9.00 7.04
N ILE A 182 17.49 -8.10 6.56
CA ILE A 182 17.32 -6.76 7.16
C ILE A 182 16.76 -6.87 8.57
N CYS A 183 15.68 -7.62 8.78
CA CYS A 183 15.09 -7.82 10.10
C CYS A 183 16.09 -8.40 11.10
N ARG A 184 16.97 -9.28 10.65
CA ARG A 184 18.05 -9.86 11.48
C ARG A 184 19.11 -8.82 11.87
N ASN A 185 19.49 -7.96 10.93
CA ASN A 185 20.50 -6.92 11.13
C ASN A 185 20.01 -5.82 12.09
N TYR A 186 18.75 -5.42 11.98
CA TYR A 186 18.16 -4.30 12.76
C TYR A 186 17.28 -4.74 13.94
N ARG A 187 17.29 -6.03 14.31
CA ARG A 187 16.39 -6.58 15.36
C ARG A 187 16.52 -5.95 16.75
N ARG A 188 17.61 -5.23 17.02
CA ARG A 188 17.88 -4.58 18.31
C ARG A 188 17.74 -3.07 18.26
N GLU A 189 17.33 -2.53 17.11
CA GLU A 189 17.17 -1.10 16.89
C GLU A 189 15.69 -0.76 16.77
N GLY A 190 15.30 0.42 17.32
CA GLY A 190 13.94 0.92 17.20
C GLY A 190 12.96 0.35 18.22
N LEU A 191 11.67 0.44 17.91
CA LEU A 191 10.55 0.05 18.75
C LEU A 191 9.67 -1.00 18.05
N PHE A 192 9.10 -1.89 18.83
CA PHE A 192 8.03 -2.77 18.37
C PHE A 192 6.70 -2.01 18.26
N PHE A 193 5.80 -2.52 17.42
CA PHE A 193 4.51 -1.88 17.15
C PHE A 193 3.72 -1.59 18.44
N ASP A 194 3.64 -2.56 19.34
CA ASP A 194 2.94 -2.39 20.62
C ASP A 194 3.58 -1.33 21.52
N GLU A 195 4.91 -1.24 21.54
CA GLU A 195 5.62 -0.18 22.30
C GLU A 195 5.33 1.22 21.76
N ILE A 196 5.20 1.36 20.44
CA ILE A 196 4.81 2.63 19.81
C ILE A 196 3.39 3.00 20.24
N LEU A 197 2.46 2.06 20.20
CA LEU A 197 1.06 2.31 20.58
C LEU A 197 0.93 2.61 22.08
N ASP A 198 1.69 1.93 22.93
CA ASP A 198 1.68 2.17 24.39
C ASP A 198 2.24 3.55 24.75
N LYS A 199 3.36 3.97 24.11
CA LYS A 199 3.89 5.34 24.25
C LYS A 199 2.88 6.40 23.79
N ALA A 200 2.23 6.17 22.68
CA ALA A 200 1.21 7.07 22.15
C ALA A 200 0.00 7.20 23.09
N ASN A 201 -0.41 6.10 23.72
CA ASN A 201 -1.51 6.08 24.69
C ASN A 201 -1.11 6.78 26.02
N ALA A 202 0.13 6.62 26.48
CA ALA A 202 0.63 7.27 27.70
C ALA A 202 0.81 8.79 27.55
N GLY A 203 1.20 9.26 26.36
CA GLY A 203 1.37 10.68 26.04
C GLY A 203 0.07 11.44 25.80
N GLY A 204 -1.08 10.78 25.78
CA GLY A 204 -2.40 11.37 25.56
C GLY A 204 -3.21 11.64 26.84
N LYS A 205 -2.59 11.52 28.02
CA LYS A 205 -3.22 11.84 29.33
C LYS A 205 -2.84 13.22 29.80
#